data_5cb41d6705791158c0a60d5ceca21231
#
_entry.id   5cb41d6705791158c0a60d5ceca21231
#
_cell.length_a   1.000
_cell.length_b   1.000
_cell.length_c   1.000
_cell.angle_alpha   90.00
_cell.angle_beta   90.00
_cell.angle_gamma   90.00
#
_symmetry.space_group_name_H-M   'P 1'
#
loop_
_entity.id
_entity.type
_entity.pdbx_description
1 polymer ?
#
loop_
_entity_poly.entity_id
_entity_poly.type
_entity_poly.pdbx_seq_one_letter_code
_entity_poly.pdbx_strand_id
1 'polypeptide(L)'
;PGRIGYVSQFYTIEREKEVTVFDYISEEFVRLQNKINQICEDMAVTDHLEELMEEYQQTLDEFNAIDGDFYESNIRKQLKTAGLAGYEDQLLTNLSGGEFKLVQAIREMMISPKFIIMDEPDVFLDFQHLNALRNLINSHKGTLLVITHNRYLLNHCFNKILHLENTEMQEFDGNYVDYNFAL
;
A
#
# COMPACT_ATOMS: atom_id res chain seq x y z
N PRO A 1 15.21 9.24 -2.55
CA PRO A 1 13.94 9.10 -3.27
C PRO A 1 13.14 7.97 -2.63
N GLY A 2 11.87 8.26 -2.27
CA GLY A 2 11.02 7.28 -1.62
C GLY A 2 10.65 6.13 -2.57
N ARG A 3 10.22 5.00 -2.00
CA ARG A 3 9.71 3.86 -2.75
C ARG A 3 8.40 4.24 -3.46
N ILE A 4 8.24 3.81 -4.71
CA ILE A 4 6.98 3.87 -5.45
C ILE A 4 6.28 2.52 -5.29
N GLY A 5 5.08 2.53 -4.74
CA GLY A 5 4.24 1.34 -4.62
C GLY A 5 3.51 1.04 -5.92
N TYR A 6 3.22 -0.23 -6.14
CA TYR A 6 2.45 -0.68 -7.29
C TYR A 6 1.48 -1.79 -6.91
N VAL A 7 0.20 -1.58 -7.20
CA VAL A 7 -0.86 -2.58 -7.05
C VAL A 7 -1.32 -3.00 -8.44
N SER A 8 -1.00 -4.25 -8.81
CA SER A 8 -1.33 -4.81 -10.12
C SER A 8 -2.81 -5.20 -10.23
N GLN A 9 -3.33 -5.13 -11.46
CA GLN A 9 -4.63 -5.67 -11.83
C GLN A 9 -4.74 -7.18 -11.56
N PHE A 10 -3.65 -7.93 -11.76
CA PHE A 10 -3.65 -9.38 -11.66
C PHE A 10 -3.20 -9.88 -10.29
N TYR A 11 -3.72 -11.07 -9.90
CA TYR A 11 -3.24 -11.76 -8.71
C TYR A 11 -1.79 -12.17 -8.90
N THR A 12 -0.96 -11.88 -7.91
CA THR A 12 0.41 -12.35 -7.86
C THR A 12 0.47 -13.76 -7.25
N ILE A 13 1.54 -14.49 -7.54
CA ILE A 13 1.89 -15.80 -6.96
C ILE A 13 1.93 -15.74 -5.41
N GLU A 14 2.03 -14.55 -4.84
CA GLU A 14 2.06 -14.30 -3.39
C GLU A 14 0.85 -14.83 -2.64
N ARG A 15 -0.33 -14.95 -3.30
CA ARG A 15 -1.53 -15.52 -2.68
C ARG A 15 -1.35 -16.99 -2.28
N GLU A 16 -0.46 -17.71 -2.90
CA GLU A 16 -0.20 -19.13 -2.64
C GLU A 16 0.72 -19.36 -1.43
N LYS A 17 1.29 -18.28 -0.85
CA LYS A 17 2.11 -18.39 0.35
C LYS A 17 1.25 -18.77 1.56
N GLU A 18 1.68 -19.79 2.29
CA GLU A 18 1.09 -20.21 3.57
C GLU A 18 1.55 -19.29 4.72
N VAL A 19 1.24 -18.00 4.61
CA VAL A 19 1.53 -17.00 5.63
C VAL A 19 0.25 -16.31 6.06
N THR A 20 0.25 -15.75 7.26
CA THR A 20 -0.91 -14.98 7.75
C THR A 20 -1.00 -13.62 7.04
N VAL A 21 -2.18 -13.01 7.09
CA VAL A 21 -2.40 -11.63 6.63
C VAL A 21 -1.42 -10.67 7.34
N PHE A 22 -1.27 -10.83 8.65
CA PHE A 22 -0.35 -10.01 9.44
C PHE A 22 1.09 -10.16 8.98
N ASP A 23 1.58 -11.39 8.84
CA ASP A 23 2.96 -11.66 8.40
C ASP A 23 3.22 -11.12 7.00
N TYR A 24 2.25 -11.24 6.08
CA TYR A 24 2.35 -10.71 4.73
C TYR A 24 2.48 -9.18 4.70
N ILE A 25 1.67 -8.48 5.47
CA ILE A 25 1.71 -7.01 5.51
C ILE A 25 2.95 -6.52 6.26
N SER A 26 3.37 -7.22 7.33
CA SER A 26 4.46 -6.81 8.21
C SER A 26 5.85 -7.21 7.70
N GLU A 27 5.96 -7.99 6.64
CA GLU A 27 7.23 -8.57 6.13
C GLU A 27 8.36 -7.53 6.03
N GLU A 28 8.10 -6.38 5.43
CA GLU A 28 9.10 -5.32 5.25
C GLU A 28 9.50 -4.66 6.58
N PHE A 29 8.55 -4.45 7.48
CA PHE A 29 8.83 -3.89 8.81
C PHE A 29 9.71 -4.82 9.62
N VAL A 30 9.39 -6.11 9.63
CA VAL A 30 10.19 -7.14 10.33
C VAL A 30 11.57 -7.25 9.70
N ARG A 31 11.69 -7.20 8.38
CA ARG A 31 12.99 -7.20 7.68
C ARG A 31 13.86 -6.03 8.11
N LEU A 32 13.32 -4.82 8.13
CA LEU A 32 14.08 -3.62 8.55
C LEU A 32 14.44 -3.67 10.03
N GLN A 33 13.53 -4.11 10.90
CA GLN A 33 13.80 -4.26 12.33
C GLN A 33 14.91 -5.28 12.62
N ASN A 34 14.87 -6.42 11.93
CA ASN A 34 15.93 -7.43 12.05
C ASN A 34 17.27 -6.91 11.53
N LYS A 35 17.26 -6.14 10.44
CA LYS A 35 18.48 -5.50 9.91
C LYS A 35 19.06 -4.51 10.92
N ILE A 36 18.24 -3.67 11.54
CA ILE A 36 18.67 -2.73 12.59
C ILE A 36 19.32 -3.50 13.75
N ASN A 37 18.67 -4.56 14.23
CA ASN A 37 19.21 -5.38 15.33
C ASN A 37 20.55 -6.02 14.96
N GLN A 38 20.68 -6.56 13.75
CA GLN A 38 21.92 -7.18 13.28
C GLN A 38 23.07 -6.15 13.20
N ILE A 39 22.79 -4.95 12.68
CA ILE A 39 23.79 -3.87 12.62
C ILE A 39 24.24 -3.52 14.05
N CYS A 40 23.35 -3.44 15.03
CA CYS A 40 23.69 -3.17 16.41
C CYS A 40 24.60 -4.26 17.01
N GLU A 41 24.32 -5.53 16.71
CA GLU A 41 25.18 -6.65 17.14
C GLU A 41 26.56 -6.57 16.50
N ASP A 42 26.62 -6.28 15.20
CA ASP A 42 27.89 -6.17 14.46
C ASP A 42 28.74 -4.98 14.95
N MET A 43 28.12 -3.85 15.33
CA MET A 43 28.80 -2.70 15.92
C MET A 43 29.52 -3.05 17.24
N ALA A 44 29.03 -4.03 17.98
CA ALA A 44 29.63 -4.43 19.25
C ALA A 44 30.96 -5.17 19.11
N VAL A 45 31.28 -5.69 17.90
CA VAL A 45 32.43 -6.59 17.65
C VAL A 45 33.33 -6.15 16.50
N THR A 46 33.03 -4.99 15.85
CA THR A 46 33.75 -4.54 14.64
C THR A 46 34.79 -3.44 14.90
N ASP A 47 35.81 -3.40 14.06
CA ASP A 47 36.75 -2.27 13.94
C ASP A 47 36.29 -1.22 12.89
N HIS A 48 35.22 -1.51 12.12
CA HIS A 48 34.67 -0.63 11.06
C HIS A 48 33.36 0.09 11.50
N LEU A 49 33.43 0.77 12.63
CA LEU A 49 32.27 1.38 13.29
C LEU A 49 31.60 2.47 12.43
N GLU A 50 32.36 3.29 11.69
CA GLU A 50 31.84 4.40 10.91
C GLU A 50 30.90 3.92 9.79
N GLU A 51 31.29 2.88 9.04
CA GLU A 51 30.48 2.33 7.96
C GLU A 51 29.15 1.75 8.49
N LEU A 52 29.21 1.03 9.62
CA LEU A 52 28.01 0.49 10.25
C LEU A 52 27.10 1.55 10.84
N MET A 53 27.63 2.67 11.31
CA MET A 53 26.84 3.79 11.79
C MET A 53 26.04 4.46 10.64
N GLU A 54 26.67 4.60 9.46
CA GLU A 54 25.96 5.10 8.28
C GLU A 54 24.85 4.14 7.84
N GLU A 55 25.12 2.84 7.78
CA GLU A 55 24.13 1.82 7.44
C GLU A 55 22.98 1.78 8.46
N TYR A 56 23.29 1.88 9.74
CA TYR A 56 22.30 1.99 10.81
C TYR A 56 21.36 3.18 10.59
N GLN A 57 21.93 4.37 10.35
CA GLN A 57 21.15 5.59 10.15
C GLN A 57 20.26 5.48 8.91
N GLN A 58 20.76 4.97 7.79
CA GLN A 58 19.98 4.76 6.57
C GLN A 58 18.83 3.79 6.82
N THR A 59 19.08 2.66 7.47
CA THR A 59 18.05 1.66 7.76
C THR A 59 16.99 2.18 8.73
N LEU A 60 17.41 2.96 9.73
CA LEU A 60 16.52 3.61 10.67
C LEU A 60 15.62 4.66 9.97
N ASP A 61 16.19 5.44 9.05
CA ASP A 61 15.45 6.43 8.27
C ASP A 61 14.42 5.75 7.37
N GLU A 62 14.76 4.61 6.75
CA GLU A 62 13.80 3.80 5.98
C GLU A 62 12.64 3.29 6.87
N PHE A 63 12.97 2.76 8.04
CA PHE A 63 11.98 2.26 9.00
C PHE A 63 11.05 3.36 9.51
N ASN A 64 11.60 4.52 9.84
CA ASN A 64 10.83 5.68 10.29
C ASN A 64 9.97 6.28 9.17
N ALA A 65 10.44 6.25 7.93
CA ALA A 65 9.70 6.76 6.77
C ALA A 65 8.38 6.02 6.49
N ILE A 66 8.27 4.78 6.98
CA ILE A 66 7.06 3.95 6.88
C ILE A 66 6.34 3.78 8.24
N ASP A 67 6.57 4.66 9.20
CA ASP A 67 5.99 4.59 10.55
C ASP A 67 6.27 3.24 11.27
N GLY A 68 7.49 2.75 11.15
CA GLY A 68 7.89 1.43 11.60
C GLY A 68 7.58 1.14 13.07
N ASP A 69 7.75 2.11 13.97
CA ASP A 69 7.46 1.93 15.41
C ASP A 69 5.99 1.60 15.70
N PHE A 70 5.08 1.93 14.79
CA PHE A 70 3.64 1.75 14.96
C PHE A 70 3.03 0.75 13.97
N TYR A 71 3.83 -0.05 13.27
CA TYR A 71 3.33 -0.88 12.19
C TYR A 71 2.24 -1.87 12.62
N GLU A 72 2.34 -2.46 13.80
CA GLU A 72 1.33 -3.42 14.27
C GLU A 72 -0.04 -2.77 14.47
N SER A 73 -0.09 -1.62 15.12
CA SER A 73 -1.33 -0.87 15.31
C SER A 73 -1.88 -0.31 14.00
N ASN A 74 -1.00 0.12 13.11
CA ASN A 74 -1.37 0.62 11.79
C ASN A 74 -1.94 -0.49 10.90
N ILE A 75 -1.40 -1.71 10.94
CA ILE A 75 -1.96 -2.88 10.24
C ILE A 75 -3.40 -3.12 10.70
N ARG A 76 -3.64 -3.18 12.01
CA ARG A 76 -4.99 -3.41 12.57
C ARG A 76 -5.96 -2.29 12.16
N LYS A 77 -5.49 -1.05 12.17
CA LYS A 77 -6.30 0.12 11.74
C LYS A 77 -6.67 0.02 10.27
N GLN A 78 -5.73 -0.32 9.40
CA GLN A 78 -5.99 -0.46 7.96
C GLN A 78 -6.93 -1.63 7.65
N LEU A 79 -6.73 -2.77 8.30
CA LEU A 79 -7.65 -3.91 8.19
C LEU A 79 -9.08 -3.53 8.62
N LYS A 80 -9.22 -2.79 9.71
CA LYS A 80 -10.52 -2.28 10.16
C LYS A 80 -11.15 -1.33 9.12
N THR A 81 -10.38 -0.42 8.55
CA THR A 81 -10.83 0.50 7.48
C THR A 81 -11.34 -0.27 6.26
N ALA A 82 -10.71 -1.39 5.93
CA ALA A 82 -11.10 -2.27 4.82
C ALA A 82 -12.23 -3.25 5.16
N GLY A 83 -12.80 -3.21 6.36
CA GLY A 83 -13.82 -4.17 6.80
C GLY A 83 -13.28 -5.57 7.08
N LEU A 84 -11.97 -5.71 7.30
CA LEU A 84 -11.26 -6.96 7.57
C LEU A 84 -10.75 -7.05 9.02
N ALA A 85 -11.42 -6.41 9.96
CA ALA A 85 -11.06 -6.50 11.37
C ALA A 85 -11.08 -7.96 11.84
N GLY A 86 -10.01 -8.41 12.49
CA GLY A 86 -9.86 -9.79 12.97
C GLY A 86 -9.30 -10.77 11.93
N TYR A 87 -8.86 -10.29 10.77
CA TYR A 87 -8.26 -11.14 9.72
C TYR A 87 -6.75 -11.34 9.90
N GLU A 88 -6.15 -10.80 10.93
CA GLU A 88 -4.70 -10.81 11.15
C GLU A 88 -4.09 -12.21 11.07
N ASP A 89 -4.73 -13.19 11.72
CA ASP A 89 -4.26 -14.56 11.82
C ASP A 89 -4.77 -15.47 10.67
N GLN A 90 -5.55 -14.94 9.74
CA GLN A 90 -6.02 -15.69 8.58
C GLN A 90 -4.89 -15.95 7.60
N LEU A 91 -4.82 -17.16 7.04
CA LEU A 91 -3.87 -17.46 5.94
C LEU A 91 -4.31 -16.77 4.66
N LEU A 92 -3.35 -16.29 3.87
CA LEU A 92 -3.63 -15.69 2.56
C LEU A 92 -4.40 -16.64 1.63
N THR A 93 -4.11 -17.93 1.72
CA THR A 93 -4.78 -18.98 0.94
C THR A 93 -6.27 -19.11 1.23
N ASN A 94 -6.72 -18.68 2.41
CA ASN A 94 -8.13 -18.73 2.84
C ASN A 94 -8.92 -17.48 2.42
N LEU A 95 -8.26 -16.44 1.90
CA LEU A 95 -8.91 -15.21 1.49
C LEU A 95 -9.65 -15.39 0.17
N SER A 96 -10.80 -14.71 0.04
CA SER A 96 -11.41 -14.49 -1.28
C SER A 96 -10.50 -13.63 -2.16
N GLY A 97 -10.75 -13.62 -3.47
CA GLY A 97 -9.99 -12.77 -4.38
C GLY A 97 -10.08 -11.28 -4.03
N GLY A 98 -11.27 -10.81 -3.66
CA GLY A 98 -11.48 -9.42 -3.24
C GLY A 98 -10.78 -9.09 -1.93
N GLU A 99 -10.84 -9.96 -0.93
CA GLU A 99 -10.14 -9.81 0.35
C GLU A 99 -8.63 -9.75 0.15
N PHE A 100 -8.08 -10.63 -0.68
CA PHE A 100 -6.64 -10.60 -0.99
C PHE A 100 -6.21 -9.30 -1.68
N LYS A 101 -7.00 -8.78 -2.62
CA LYS A 101 -6.73 -7.48 -3.26
C LYS A 101 -6.69 -6.34 -2.25
N LEU A 102 -7.60 -6.31 -1.29
CA LEU A 102 -7.60 -5.32 -0.22
C LEU A 102 -6.36 -5.44 0.66
N VAL A 103 -5.97 -6.65 1.04
CA VAL A 103 -4.75 -6.91 1.82
C VAL A 103 -3.49 -6.49 1.06
N GLN A 104 -3.43 -6.75 -0.25
CA GLN A 104 -2.34 -6.30 -1.11
C GLN A 104 -2.26 -4.77 -1.18
N ALA A 105 -3.40 -4.10 -1.33
CA ALA A 105 -3.47 -2.64 -1.33
C ALA A 105 -3.00 -2.06 0.02
N ILE A 106 -3.42 -2.64 1.13
CA ILE A 106 -2.99 -2.23 2.48
C ILE A 106 -1.47 -2.35 2.60
N ARG A 107 -0.88 -3.48 2.20
CA ARG A 107 0.57 -3.66 2.24
C ARG A 107 1.30 -2.55 1.50
N GLU A 108 0.93 -2.29 0.25
CA GLU A 108 1.57 -1.26 -0.57
C GLU A 108 1.37 0.15 0.02
N MET A 109 0.19 0.46 0.54
CA MET A 109 -0.09 1.74 1.21
C MET A 109 0.79 1.97 2.44
N MET A 110 1.13 0.91 3.18
CA MET A 110 1.95 1.00 4.37
C MET A 110 3.44 1.11 4.07
N ILE A 111 3.95 0.37 3.10
CA ILE A 111 5.39 0.35 2.76
C ILE A 111 5.81 1.40 1.72
N SER A 112 4.85 2.00 1.02
CA SER A 112 5.06 3.05 0.02
C SER A 112 4.11 4.23 0.26
N PRO A 113 4.17 4.89 1.44
CA PRO A 113 3.13 5.82 1.86
C PRO A 113 3.09 7.12 1.06
N LYS A 114 4.16 7.46 0.32
CA LYS A 114 4.25 8.74 -0.40
C LYS A 114 3.64 8.70 -1.78
N PHE A 115 3.85 7.63 -2.54
CA PHE A 115 3.36 7.51 -3.91
C PHE A 115 3.06 6.06 -4.29
N ILE A 116 1.84 5.80 -4.74
CA ILE A 116 1.38 4.48 -5.17
C ILE A 116 0.68 4.59 -6.53
N ILE A 117 0.97 3.64 -7.40
CA ILE A 117 0.23 3.42 -8.64
C ILE A 117 -0.67 2.20 -8.44
N MET A 118 -1.95 2.34 -8.72
CA MET A 118 -2.92 1.24 -8.72
C MET A 118 -3.48 1.06 -10.13
N ASP A 119 -3.29 -0.12 -10.68
CA ASP A 119 -3.78 -0.47 -12.01
C ASP A 119 -5.03 -1.32 -11.92
N GLU A 120 -6.17 -0.71 -12.22
CA GLU A 120 -7.51 -1.31 -12.14
C GLU A 120 -7.75 -2.11 -10.83
N PRO A 121 -7.58 -1.48 -9.66
CA PRO A 121 -7.67 -2.16 -8.37
C PRO A 121 -9.08 -2.66 -8.04
N ASP A 122 -10.07 -2.20 -8.76
CA ASP A 122 -11.49 -2.53 -8.62
C ASP A 122 -11.92 -3.80 -9.39
N VAL A 123 -11.08 -4.31 -10.27
CA VAL A 123 -11.40 -5.51 -11.05
C VAL A 123 -11.60 -6.72 -10.13
N PHE A 124 -12.68 -7.46 -10.35
CA PHE A 124 -13.16 -8.60 -9.55
C PHE A 124 -13.64 -8.27 -8.13
N LEU A 125 -13.80 -7.00 -7.78
CA LEU A 125 -14.41 -6.62 -6.51
C LEU A 125 -15.95 -6.60 -6.62
N ASP A 126 -16.63 -7.19 -5.63
CA ASP A 126 -18.05 -6.93 -5.41
C ASP A 126 -18.28 -5.54 -4.78
N PHE A 127 -19.52 -5.14 -4.60
CA PHE A 127 -19.84 -3.83 -4.07
C PHE A 127 -19.28 -3.59 -2.65
N GLN A 128 -19.29 -4.62 -1.81
CA GLN A 128 -18.77 -4.52 -0.44
C GLN A 128 -17.24 -4.26 -0.43
N HIS A 129 -16.49 -5.02 -1.22
CA HIS A 129 -15.04 -4.85 -1.33
C HIS A 129 -14.67 -3.56 -2.07
N LEU A 130 -15.48 -3.14 -3.05
CA LEU A 130 -15.32 -1.85 -3.72
C LEU A 130 -15.49 -0.67 -2.75
N ASN A 131 -16.49 -0.74 -1.88
CA ASN A 131 -16.69 0.26 -0.83
C ASN A 131 -15.53 0.28 0.18
N ALA A 132 -14.99 -0.89 0.53
CA ALA A 132 -13.80 -1.01 1.37
C ALA A 132 -12.57 -0.38 0.70
N LEU A 133 -12.36 -0.62 -0.60
CA LEU A 133 -11.28 0.00 -1.38
C LEU A 133 -11.44 1.53 -1.41
N ARG A 134 -12.64 2.05 -1.61
CA ARG A 134 -12.92 3.49 -1.51
C ARG A 134 -12.50 4.05 -0.15
N ASN A 135 -12.82 3.37 0.95
CA ASN A 135 -12.45 3.81 2.29
C ASN A 135 -10.94 3.84 2.48
N LEU A 136 -10.21 2.83 1.97
CA LEU A 136 -8.74 2.80 1.98
C LEU A 136 -8.16 3.97 1.19
N ILE A 137 -8.61 4.19 -0.04
CA ILE A 137 -8.15 5.28 -0.90
C ILE A 137 -8.37 6.63 -0.23
N ASN A 138 -9.57 6.88 0.31
CA ASN A 138 -9.91 8.15 0.95
C ASN A 138 -9.18 8.39 2.28
N SER A 139 -8.76 7.33 2.97
CA SER A 139 -7.97 7.43 4.20
C SER A 139 -6.47 7.63 3.97
N HIS A 140 -5.99 7.35 2.77
CA HIS A 140 -4.56 7.46 2.43
C HIS A 140 -4.14 8.92 2.31
N LYS A 141 -3.00 9.27 2.94
CA LYS A 141 -2.50 10.66 2.99
C LYS A 141 -1.47 10.99 1.91
N GLY A 142 -0.91 9.96 1.25
CA GLY A 142 0.05 10.14 0.17
C GLY A 142 -0.63 10.38 -1.17
N THR A 143 0.16 10.38 -2.23
CA THR A 143 -0.32 10.53 -3.60
C THR A 143 -0.66 9.17 -4.19
N LEU A 144 -1.84 9.06 -4.77
CA LEU A 144 -2.31 7.88 -5.50
C LEU A 144 -2.52 8.23 -6.97
N LEU A 145 -1.93 7.44 -7.86
CA LEU A 145 -2.27 7.43 -9.28
C LEU A 145 -3.05 6.14 -9.55
N VAL A 146 -4.34 6.27 -9.83
CA VAL A 146 -5.23 5.12 -10.02
C VAL A 146 -5.74 5.09 -11.46
N ILE A 147 -5.51 3.98 -12.13
CA ILE A 147 -6.07 3.69 -13.44
C ILE A 147 -7.34 2.88 -13.20
N THR A 148 -8.48 3.43 -13.58
CA THR A 148 -9.78 2.75 -13.38
C THR A 148 -10.82 3.23 -14.38
N HIS A 149 -11.75 2.35 -14.71
CA HIS A 149 -12.99 2.66 -15.43
C HIS A 149 -14.22 2.68 -14.51
N ASN A 150 -14.01 2.46 -13.21
CA ASN A 150 -15.09 2.34 -12.23
C ASN A 150 -15.63 3.72 -11.85
N ARG A 151 -16.85 4.02 -12.31
CA ARG A 151 -17.50 5.32 -12.05
C ARG A 151 -17.77 5.60 -10.57
N TYR A 152 -17.95 4.56 -9.76
CA TYR A 152 -18.13 4.73 -8.32
C TYR A 152 -16.86 5.28 -7.67
N LEU A 153 -15.68 4.72 -7.98
CA LEU A 153 -14.41 5.25 -7.49
C LEU A 153 -14.12 6.64 -8.05
N LEU A 154 -14.34 6.84 -9.36
CA LEU A 154 -14.13 8.12 -10.02
C LEU A 154 -14.97 9.25 -9.39
N ASN A 155 -16.18 8.95 -8.96
CA ASN A 155 -17.06 9.95 -8.32
C ASN A 155 -16.73 10.24 -6.85
N HIS A 156 -16.06 9.31 -6.14
CA HIS A 156 -15.96 9.38 -4.67
C HIS A 156 -14.54 9.50 -4.13
N CYS A 157 -13.50 9.31 -4.97
CA CYS A 157 -12.15 9.16 -4.46
C CYS A 157 -11.15 10.22 -4.93
N PHE A 158 -11.37 10.84 -6.09
CA PHE A 158 -10.31 11.59 -6.76
C PHE A 158 -10.62 13.08 -6.85
N ASN A 159 -9.57 13.88 -6.79
CA ASN A 159 -9.60 15.34 -6.90
C ASN A 159 -9.01 15.86 -8.21
N LYS A 160 -8.51 14.94 -9.05
CA LYS A 160 -7.90 15.25 -10.35
C LYS A 160 -8.13 14.08 -11.30
N ILE A 161 -8.46 14.37 -12.54
CA ILE A 161 -8.63 13.39 -13.61
C ILE A 161 -7.58 13.64 -14.69
N LEU A 162 -6.88 12.58 -15.07
CA LEU A 162 -6.01 12.55 -16.24
C LEU A 162 -6.72 11.76 -17.34
N HIS A 163 -7.15 12.44 -18.38
CA HIS A 163 -7.82 11.81 -19.52
C HIS A 163 -6.82 11.60 -20.65
N LEU A 164 -6.61 10.35 -21.04
CA LEU A 164 -5.73 9.97 -22.13
C LEU A 164 -6.58 9.58 -23.35
N GLU A 165 -6.52 10.39 -24.40
CA GLU A 165 -7.21 10.14 -25.65
C GLU A 165 -6.32 10.54 -26.84
N ASN A 166 -6.32 9.73 -27.90
CA ASN A 166 -5.56 9.99 -29.14
C ASN A 166 -4.06 10.33 -28.91
N THR A 167 -3.41 9.67 -27.96
CA THR A 167 -2.02 9.91 -27.54
C THR A 167 -1.77 11.27 -26.85
N GLU A 168 -2.80 12.03 -26.59
CA GLU A 168 -2.75 13.27 -25.82
C GLU A 168 -3.32 13.07 -24.42
N MET A 169 -2.69 13.72 -23.44
CA MET A 169 -3.15 13.70 -22.05
C MET A 169 -3.71 15.06 -21.68
N GLN A 170 -4.95 15.06 -21.19
CA GLN A 170 -5.63 16.24 -20.69
C GLN A 170 -5.81 16.11 -19.18
N GLU A 171 -5.58 17.21 -18.47
CA GLU A 171 -5.69 17.28 -17.02
C GLU A 171 -6.91 18.11 -16.63
N PHE A 172 -7.73 17.57 -15.71
CA PHE A 172 -8.89 18.24 -15.15
C PHE A 172 -8.80 18.27 -13.63
N ASP A 173 -8.89 19.44 -13.04
CA ASP A 173 -9.04 19.61 -11.62
C ASP A 173 -10.50 19.39 -11.23
N GLY A 174 -10.74 18.55 -10.22
CA GLY A 174 -12.06 18.19 -9.75
C GLY A 174 -12.33 16.69 -9.81
N ASN A 175 -13.55 16.30 -9.50
CA ASN A 175 -14.00 14.92 -9.56
C ASN A 175 -14.57 14.56 -10.94
N TYR A 176 -15.00 13.31 -11.10
CA TYR A 176 -15.54 12.81 -12.36
C TYR A 176 -16.84 13.51 -12.79
N VAL A 177 -17.63 14.03 -11.85
CA VAL A 177 -18.85 14.80 -12.15
C VAL A 177 -18.45 16.12 -12.81
N ASP A 178 -17.49 16.83 -12.23
CA ASP A 178 -16.99 18.10 -12.78
C ASP A 178 -16.36 17.89 -14.17
N TYR A 179 -15.61 16.79 -14.36
CA TYR A 179 -15.07 16.40 -15.65
C TYR A 179 -16.15 16.19 -16.72
N ASN A 180 -17.23 15.46 -16.41
CA ASN A 180 -18.32 15.22 -17.36
C ASN A 180 -19.09 16.50 -17.76
N PHE A 181 -19.09 17.52 -16.92
CA PHE A 181 -19.70 18.82 -17.25
C PHE A 181 -18.75 19.70 -18.09
N ALA A 182 -17.45 19.40 -18.12
CA ALA A 182 -16.46 20.15 -18.87
C ALA A 182 -16.26 19.63 -20.32
N LEU A 183 -16.75 18.43 -20.64
CA LEU A 183 -16.80 17.85 -22.01
C LEU A 183 -18.01 18.34 -22.78
#